data_cdc06a2d963c98be0f3faeccbf4b06ee
#
_entry.id   cdc06a2d963c98be0f3faeccbf4b06ee
#
_cell.length_a   1.000
_cell.length_b   1.000
_cell.length_c   1.000
_cell.angle_alpha   90.00
_cell.angle_beta   90.00
_cell.angle_gamma   90.00
#
_symmetry.space_group_name_H-M   'P 1'
#
loop_
_entity.id
_entity.type
_entity.pdbx_description
1 polymer ?
#
loop_
_entity_poly.entity_id
_entity_poly.type
_entity_poly.pdbx_seq_one_letter_code
_entity_poly.pdbx_strand_id
1 'polypeptide(L)'
;INLIKENGCKPGVVLNPATSIGCLEHCINDLDMILLMSVNPGFPGQKFINGTLKKISLVKDLINKSGKDIRLEVDGGINLENIGKAAKAGADTFVAGSAIFNSKSYSETITLMREVLSKIK
;
A
#
# COMPACT_ATOMS: atom_id res chain seq x y z
N ILE A 1 -13.16 -9.08 11.27
CA ILE A 1 -11.79 -9.67 11.38
C ILE A 1 -11.92 -11.11 11.88
N ASN A 2 -12.52 -11.36 13.04
CA ASN A 2 -12.59 -12.71 13.62
C ASN A 2 -13.23 -13.74 12.69
N LEU A 3 -14.36 -13.42 12.06
CA LEU A 3 -15.02 -14.33 11.11
C LEU A 3 -14.10 -14.70 9.92
N ILE A 4 -13.27 -13.78 9.45
CA ILE A 4 -12.29 -14.03 8.38
C ILE A 4 -11.24 -15.04 8.86
N LYS A 5 -10.72 -14.86 10.07
CA LYS A 5 -9.72 -15.76 10.69
C LYS A 5 -10.29 -17.15 10.96
N GLU A 6 -11.52 -17.22 11.47
CA GLU A 6 -12.22 -18.48 11.76
C GLU A 6 -12.42 -19.35 10.49
N ASN A 7 -12.48 -18.69 9.31
CA ASN A 7 -12.54 -19.38 8.03
C ASN A 7 -11.15 -19.64 7.40
N GLY A 8 -10.06 -19.50 8.14
CA GLY A 8 -8.70 -19.76 7.68
C GLY A 8 -8.13 -18.72 6.73
N CYS A 9 -8.75 -17.53 6.63
CA CYS A 9 -8.32 -16.44 5.78
C CYS A 9 -7.53 -15.37 6.57
N LYS A 10 -6.69 -14.62 5.86
CA LYS A 10 -5.91 -13.53 6.42
C LYS A 10 -6.69 -12.21 6.29
N PRO A 11 -7.01 -11.52 7.40
CA PRO A 11 -7.76 -10.27 7.34
C PRO A 11 -6.89 -9.08 6.98
N GLY A 12 -7.43 -8.20 6.15
CA GLY A 12 -6.87 -6.89 5.86
C GLY A 12 -7.90 -5.79 6.01
N VAL A 13 -7.44 -4.57 6.20
CA VAL A 13 -8.29 -3.37 6.20
C VAL A 13 -7.81 -2.39 5.14
N VAL A 14 -8.75 -1.62 4.61
CA VAL A 14 -8.49 -0.58 3.60
C VAL A 14 -8.85 0.77 4.18
N LEU A 15 -7.95 1.73 4.05
CA LEU A 15 -8.18 3.13 4.41
C LEU A 15 -8.22 3.99 3.16
N ASN A 16 -9.29 4.77 3.01
CA ASN A 16 -9.37 5.81 1.99
C ASN A 16 -8.45 6.99 2.33
N PRO A 17 -8.14 7.89 1.39
CA PRO A 17 -7.29 9.06 1.69
C PRO A 17 -7.75 9.88 2.89
N ALA A 18 -9.05 10.08 3.04
CA ALA A 18 -9.64 10.85 4.16
C ALA A 18 -9.87 10.02 5.43
N THR A 19 -9.66 8.71 5.43
CA THR A 19 -9.85 7.86 6.61
C THR A 19 -8.68 8.03 7.58
N SER A 20 -8.98 8.37 8.83
CA SER A 20 -7.96 8.49 9.87
C SER A 20 -7.31 7.15 10.19
N ILE A 21 -6.01 7.16 10.45
CA ILE A 21 -5.26 5.98 10.92
C ILE A 21 -5.64 5.56 12.34
N GLY A 22 -6.34 6.42 13.09
CA GLY A 22 -6.84 6.10 14.44
C GLY A 22 -7.75 4.88 14.49
N CYS A 23 -8.42 4.54 13.38
CA CYS A 23 -9.23 3.32 13.30
C CYS A 23 -8.41 2.02 13.44
N LEU A 24 -7.09 2.06 13.25
CA LEU A 24 -6.20 0.91 13.40
C LEU A 24 -5.90 0.57 14.87
N GLU A 25 -6.05 1.51 15.78
CA GLU A 25 -5.64 1.39 17.18
C GLU A 25 -6.18 0.12 17.87
N HIS A 26 -7.43 -0.22 17.58
CA HIS A 26 -8.11 -1.34 18.21
C HIS A 26 -8.08 -2.65 17.42
N CYS A 27 -7.55 -2.66 16.20
CA CYS A 27 -7.57 -3.84 15.35
C CYS A 27 -6.20 -4.25 14.77
N ILE A 28 -5.18 -3.41 14.90
CA ILE A 28 -3.87 -3.64 14.26
C ILE A 28 -3.26 -4.99 14.62
N ASN A 29 -3.43 -5.45 15.86
CA ASN A 29 -2.87 -6.71 16.33
C ASN A 29 -3.51 -7.96 15.68
N ASP A 30 -4.64 -7.79 15.02
CA ASP A 30 -5.41 -8.84 14.38
C ASP A 30 -5.31 -8.85 12.86
N LEU A 31 -4.54 -7.92 12.29
CA LEU A 31 -4.41 -7.74 10.84
C LEU A 31 -3.18 -8.45 10.28
N ASP A 32 -3.33 -8.95 9.06
CA ASP A 32 -2.24 -9.44 8.22
C ASP A 32 -1.84 -8.42 7.15
N MET A 33 -2.72 -7.47 6.82
CA MET A 33 -2.48 -6.46 5.80
C MET A 33 -3.22 -5.15 6.10
N ILE A 34 -2.59 -4.03 5.74
CA ILE A 34 -3.20 -2.71 5.70
C ILE A 34 -2.99 -2.15 4.31
N LEU A 35 -4.06 -1.83 3.61
CA LEU A 35 -4.04 -1.14 2.32
C LEU A 35 -4.38 0.33 2.51
N LEU A 36 -3.50 1.21 2.04
CA LEU A 36 -3.75 2.64 1.95
C LEU A 36 -4.09 3.02 0.50
N MET A 37 -5.28 3.57 0.32
CA MET A 37 -5.63 4.16 -0.97
C MET A 37 -4.89 5.49 -1.14
N SER A 38 -4.16 5.62 -2.23
CA SER A 38 -3.43 6.84 -2.62
C SER A 38 -4.16 7.68 -3.66
N VAL A 39 -5.40 7.31 -3.96
CA VAL A 39 -6.40 8.04 -4.73
C VAL A 39 -7.75 7.86 -4.08
N ASN A 40 -8.72 8.74 -4.36
CA ASN A 40 -10.10 8.49 -3.97
C ASN A 40 -10.67 7.39 -4.87
N PRO A 41 -11.11 6.23 -4.32
CA PRO A 41 -11.58 5.13 -5.12
C PRO A 41 -12.85 5.51 -5.90
N GLY A 42 -12.98 5.00 -7.12
CA GLY A 42 -14.14 5.26 -7.99
C GLY A 42 -13.88 5.02 -9.47
N PHE A 43 -12.71 5.39 -9.98
CA PHE A 43 -12.32 5.20 -11.38
C PHE A 43 -10.80 5.06 -11.56
N PRO A 44 -10.32 4.38 -12.62
CA PRO A 44 -8.89 4.20 -12.87
C PRO A 44 -8.21 5.47 -13.38
N GLY A 45 -6.87 5.48 -13.40
CA GLY A 45 -6.05 6.52 -14.01
C GLY A 45 -5.93 7.82 -13.20
N GLN A 46 -6.30 7.82 -11.93
CA GLN A 46 -6.13 8.98 -11.06
C GLN A 46 -4.66 9.17 -10.66
N LYS A 47 -4.30 10.42 -10.36
CA LYS A 47 -2.95 10.77 -9.89
C LYS A 47 -2.78 10.44 -8.41
N PHE A 48 -1.60 9.91 -8.07
CA PHE A 48 -1.17 9.66 -6.70
C PHE A 48 -1.27 10.93 -5.83
N ILE A 49 -1.90 10.80 -4.68
CA ILE A 49 -2.02 11.88 -3.69
C ILE A 49 -0.76 11.91 -2.83
N ASN A 50 0.09 12.93 -2.99
CA ASN A 50 1.38 13.03 -2.31
C ASN A 50 1.29 13.01 -0.78
N GLY A 51 0.20 13.50 -0.20
CA GLY A 51 -0.07 13.41 1.24
C GLY A 51 -0.08 11.99 1.79
N THR A 52 -0.32 10.99 0.93
CA THR A 52 -0.29 9.56 1.29
C THR A 52 1.10 9.12 1.75
N LEU A 53 2.19 9.72 1.28
CA LEU A 53 3.55 9.36 1.72
C LEU A 53 3.72 9.53 3.23
N LYS A 54 3.22 10.62 3.80
CA LYS A 54 3.23 10.84 5.25
C LYS A 54 2.38 9.79 5.98
N LYS A 55 1.21 9.47 5.43
CA LYS A 55 0.32 8.45 6.00
C LYS A 55 0.96 7.06 5.99
N ILE A 56 1.67 6.69 4.92
CA ILE A 56 2.43 5.44 4.84
C ILE A 56 3.45 5.37 5.98
N SER A 57 4.24 6.43 6.20
CA SER A 57 5.23 6.47 7.28
C SER A 57 4.59 6.31 8.66
N LEU A 58 3.49 7.00 8.93
CA LEU A 58 2.77 6.89 10.20
C LEU A 58 2.21 5.49 10.44
N VAL A 59 1.65 4.85 9.39
CA VAL A 59 1.14 3.48 9.51
C VAL A 59 2.28 2.49 9.67
N LYS A 60 3.41 2.69 8.97
CA LYS A 60 4.61 1.84 9.16
C LYS A 60 5.13 1.90 10.60
N ASP A 61 5.14 3.08 11.20
CA ASP A 61 5.51 3.25 12.62
C ASP A 61 4.55 2.49 13.55
N LEU A 62 3.23 2.51 13.28
CA LEU A 62 2.26 1.73 14.03
C LEU A 62 2.50 0.22 13.89
N ILE A 63 2.77 -0.25 12.67
CA ILE A 63 3.10 -1.66 12.41
C ILE A 63 4.35 -2.06 13.20
N ASN A 64 5.42 -1.26 13.15
CA ASN A 64 6.65 -1.54 13.86
C ASN A 64 6.43 -1.61 15.38
N LYS A 65 5.65 -0.68 15.94
CA LYS A 65 5.29 -0.66 17.37
C LYS A 65 4.44 -1.86 17.79
N SER A 66 3.63 -2.40 16.90
CA SER A 66 2.80 -3.58 17.19
C SER A 66 3.63 -4.86 17.34
N GLY A 67 4.84 -4.90 16.80
CA GLY A 67 5.68 -6.10 16.75
C GLY A 67 5.13 -7.21 15.85
N LYS A 68 4.11 -6.93 15.03
CA LYS A 68 3.48 -7.88 14.12
C LYS A 68 4.04 -7.76 12.70
N ASP A 69 4.04 -8.88 11.99
CA ASP A 69 4.34 -8.91 10.56
C ASP A 69 3.08 -8.59 9.75
N ILE A 70 2.88 -7.31 9.48
CA ILE A 70 1.72 -6.78 8.76
C ILE A 70 2.21 -6.17 7.45
N ARG A 71 1.66 -6.65 6.34
CA ARG A 71 1.93 -6.10 5.01
C ARG A 71 1.32 -4.71 4.87
N LEU A 72 2.10 -3.75 4.38
CA LEU A 72 1.64 -2.40 4.09
C LEU A 72 1.55 -2.19 2.59
N GLU A 73 0.33 -2.20 2.08
CA GLU A 73 0.01 -2.09 0.66
C GLU A 73 -0.47 -0.68 0.30
N VAL A 74 -0.16 -0.25 -0.91
CA VAL A 74 -0.61 1.04 -1.48
C VAL A 74 -1.23 0.80 -2.85
N ASP A 75 -2.41 1.37 -3.07
CA ASP A 75 -3.13 1.33 -4.34
C ASP A 75 -3.61 2.73 -4.74
N GLY A 76 -3.30 3.12 -5.95
CA GLY A 76 -3.76 4.35 -6.59
C GLY A 76 -2.64 5.20 -7.19
N GLY A 77 -2.57 5.25 -8.51
CA GLY A 77 -1.64 6.08 -9.27
C GLY A 77 -0.17 5.70 -9.12
N ILE A 78 0.13 4.47 -8.71
CA ILE A 78 1.51 3.95 -8.59
C ILE A 78 2.14 3.82 -9.98
N ASN A 79 3.35 4.36 -10.12
CA ASN A 79 4.15 4.33 -11.34
C ASN A 79 5.65 4.37 -11.00
N LEU A 80 6.52 4.38 -12.03
CA LEU A 80 7.98 4.40 -11.87
C LEU A 80 8.52 5.62 -11.13
N GLU A 81 7.81 6.76 -11.17
CA GLU A 81 8.27 8.00 -10.53
C GLU A 81 8.00 8.03 -9.01
N ASN A 82 6.97 7.32 -8.56
CA ASN A 82 6.50 7.41 -7.17
C ASN A 82 6.63 6.11 -6.36
N ILE A 83 6.76 4.94 -7.01
CA ILE A 83 6.87 3.66 -6.31
C ILE A 83 8.06 3.63 -5.33
N GLY A 84 9.20 4.19 -5.72
CA GLY A 84 10.37 4.29 -4.84
C GLY A 84 10.13 5.22 -3.63
N LYS A 85 9.37 6.29 -3.80
CA LYS A 85 8.99 7.20 -2.70
C LYS A 85 8.07 6.51 -1.71
N ALA A 86 7.09 5.76 -2.21
CA ALA A 86 6.17 4.98 -1.37
C ALA A 86 6.90 3.87 -0.60
N ALA A 87 7.86 3.17 -1.24
CA ALA A 87 8.70 2.18 -0.58
C ALA A 87 9.59 2.79 0.51
N LYS A 88 10.23 3.93 0.24
CA LYS A 88 11.01 4.67 1.24
C LYS A 88 10.16 5.12 2.43
N ALA A 89 8.91 5.44 2.22
CA ALA A 89 7.98 5.79 3.28
C ALA A 89 7.56 4.59 4.14
N GLY A 90 7.77 3.36 3.65
CA GLY A 90 7.53 2.13 4.42
C GLY A 90 6.59 1.11 3.78
N ALA A 91 6.00 1.40 2.62
CA ALA A 91 5.19 0.42 1.89
C ALA A 91 6.05 -0.74 1.37
N ASP A 92 5.52 -1.95 1.42
CA ASP A 92 6.18 -3.18 0.95
C ASP A 92 5.41 -3.89 -0.16
N THR A 93 4.19 -3.47 -0.43
CA THR A 93 3.30 -4.06 -1.44
C THR A 93 2.65 -2.93 -2.26
N PHE A 94 2.60 -3.13 -3.58
CA PHE A 94 2.17 -2.08 -4.51
C PHE A 94 1.18 -2.63 -5.53
N VAL A 95 0.09 -1.91 -5.75
CA VAL A 95 -0.84 -2.16 -6.85
C VAL A 95 -0.61 -1.12 -7.95
N ALA A 96 -0.33 -1.57 -9.15
CA ALA A 96 -0.16 -0.73 -10.32
C ALA A 96 -1.06 -1.22 -11.45
N GLY A 97 -1.98 -0.40 -11.88
CA GLY A 97 -2.92 -0.68 -12.97
C GLY A 97 -2.49 -0.01 -14.28
N SER A 98 -2.94 1.22 -14.50
CA SER A 98 -2.70 1.96 -15.75
C SER A 98 -1.23 2.11 -16.11
N ALA A 99 -0.34 2.25 -15.13
CA ALA A 99 1.09 2.36 -15.38
C ALA A 99 1.66 1.11 -16.08
N ILE A 100 1.09 -0.07 -15.82
CA ILE A 100 1.49 -1.32 -16.48
C ILE A 100 0.67 -1.51 -17.76
N PHE A 101 -0.66 -1.47 -17.68
CA PHE A 101 -1.54 -1.82 -18.79
C PHE A 101 -1.51 -0.82 -19.94
N ASN A 102 -1.15 0.45 -19.71
CA ASN A 102 -0.95 1.46 -20.75
C ASN A 102 0.50 1.52 -21.26
N SER A 103 1.40 0.71 -20.74
CA SER A 103 2.77 0.64 -21.19
C SER A 103 2.92 -0.18 -22.49
N LYS A 104 4.01 0.04 -23.23
CA LYS A 104 4.32 -0.72 -24.44
C LYS A 104 4.71 -2.18 -24.15
N SER A 105 5.29 -2.44 -22.98
CA SER A 105 5.74 -3.76 -22.55
C SER A 105 5.46 -3.93 -21.05
N TYR A 106 4.56 -4.83 -20.70
CA TYR A 106 4.21 -5.13 -19.30
C TYR A 106 5.40 -5.70 -18.54
N SER A 107 6.12 -6.64 -19.14
CA SER A 107 7.28 -7.27 -18.52
C SER A 107 8.41 -6.29 -18.25
N GLU A 108 8.71 -5.40 -19.19
CA GLU A 108 9.71 -4.34 -19.01
C GLU A 108 9.33 -3.38 -17.88
N THR A 109 8.09 -2.91 -17.87
CA THR A 109 7.59 -1.99 -16.84
C THR A 109 7.66 -2.62 -15.44
N ILE A 110 7.25 -3.89 -15.31
CA ILE A 110 7.33 -4.62 -14.04
C ILE A 110 8.78 -4.80 -13.61
N THR A 111 9.68 -5.14 -14.55
CA THR A 111 11.12 -5.29 -14.26
C THR A 111 11.71 -3.97 -13.75
N LEU A 112 11.44 -2.86 -14.43
CA LEU A 112 11.90 -1.54 -14.00
C LEU A 112 11.36 -1.15 -12.61
N MET A 113 10.10 -1.43 -12.33
CA MET A 113 9.53 -1.21 -10.99
C MET A 113 10.26 -2.02 -9.91
N ARG A 114 10.54 -3.29 -10.18
CA ARG A 114 11.31 -4.15 -9.27
C ARG A 114 12.75 -3.68 -9.08
N GLU A 115 13.39 -3.19 -10.12
CA GLU A 115 14.73 -2.59 -10.03
C GLU A 115 14.75 -1.34 -9.15
N VAL A 116 13.75 -0.46 -9.28
CA VAL A 116 13.59 0.70 -8.40
C VAL A 116 13.45 0.24 -6.94
N LEU A 117 12.59 -0.74 -6.68
CA LEU A 117 12.34 -1.26 -5.34
C LEU A 117 13.58 -1.95 -4.74
N SER A 118 14.36 -2.66 -5.55
CA SER A 118 15.57 -3.37 -5.08
C SER A 118 16.66 -2.42 -4.55
N LYS A 119 16.63 -1.15 -4.94
CA LYS A 119 17.56 -0.11 -4.49
C LYS A 119 17.10 0.57 -3.19
N ILE A 120 15.91 0.27 -2.73
CA ILE A 120 15.36 0.82 -1.48
C ILE A 120 15.72 -0.14 -0.35
N LYS A 121 16.44 0.38 0.62
CA LYS A 121 16.83 -0.38 1.82
C LYS A 121 16.02 0.07 3.03
#